data_95e470a17393e7139f97d82591762e6c
#
_entry.id   95e470a17393e7139f97d82591762e6c
#
_cell.length_a   1.000
_cell.length_b   1.000
_cell.length_c   1.000
_cell.angle_alpha   90.00
_cell.angle_beta   90.00
_cell.angle_gamma   90.00
#
_symmetry.space_group_name_H-M   'P 1'
#
loop_
_entity.id
_entity.type
_entity.pdbx_description
1 polymer ?
#
loop_
_entity_poly.entity_id
_entity_poly.type
_entity_poly.pdbx_seq_one_letter_code
_entity_poly.pdbx_strand_id
1 'polypeptide(L)'
;NNKIDLILNINDFFDFQLKKCLVNIEKSSPRDMLFEIMMARYDILNEYRTSVKNIINYFMSKPQEVLKLIPKLIESKILIATFANINPSGIQGVIKIKIIFALYYITLFTWFNDENESLEKTMSVLDKYLNNIEKVIKFS
;
A
#
# COMPACT_ATOMS: atom_id res chain seq x y z
N ASN A 1 4.32 21.85 9.77
CA ASN A 1 4.58 21.00 10.92
C ASN A 1 5.71 20.02 10.60
N ASN A 2 6.81 20.10 11.36
CA ASN A 2 8.03 19.32 11.11
C ASN A 2 7.80 17.80 11.13
N LYS A 3 6.90 17.30 11.98
CA LYS A 3 6.61 15.86 12.03
C LYS A 3 5.89 15.36 10.78
N ILE A 4 4.93 16.13 10.28
CA ILE A 4 4.19 15.79 9.07
C ILE A 4 5.15 15.80 7.88
N ASP A 5 5.99 16.82 7.77
CA ASP A 5 6.97 16.92 6.70
C ASP A 5 7.96 15.75 6.72
N LEU A 6 8.42 15.37 7.91
CA LEU A 6 9.30 14.20 8.06
C LEU A 6 8.62 12.92 7.60
N ILE A 7 7.36 12.72 7.94
CA ILE A 7 6.61 11.52 7.56
C ILE A 7 6.33 11.49 6.06
N LEU A 8 6.03 12.65 5.45
CA LEU A 8 5.89 12.72 4.00
C LEU A 8 7.21 12.38 3.30
N ASN A 9 8.33 12.84 3.81
CA ASN A 9 9.64 12.48 3.28
C ASN A 9 9.94 10.99 3.42
N ILE A 10 9.54 10.38 4.52
CA ILE A 10 9.66 8.93 4.73
C ILE A 10 8.78 8.17 3.74
N ASN A 11 7.54 8.63 3.53
CA ASN A 11 6.66 8.02 2.53
C ASN A 11 7.26 8.11 1.13
N ASP A 12 7.82 9.24 0.75
CA ASP A 12 8.49 9.42 -0.54
C ASP A 12 9.71 8.49 -0.68
N PHE A 13 10.46 8.30 0.40
CA PHE A 13 11.56 7.33 0.43
C PHE A 13 11.07 5.91 0.14
N PHE A 14 9.98 5.48 0.78
CA PHE A 14 9.41 4.16 0.53
C PHE A 14 8.89 4.02 -0.90
N ASP A 15 8.26 5.06 -1.44
CA ASP A 15 7.82 5.05 -2.84
C ASP A 15 9.00 4.94 -3.80
N PHE A 16 10.10 5.62 -3.50
CA PHE A 16 11.33 5.53 -4.30
C PHE A 16 11.93 4.12 -4.24
N GLN A 17 12.00 3.51 -3.06
CA GLN A 17 12.48 2.13 -2.91
C GLN A 17 11.58 1.15 -3.67
N LEU A 18 10.27 1.36 -3.62
CA LEU A 18 9.32 0.53 -4.36
C LEU A 18 9.57 0.62 -5.87
N LYS A 19 9.75 1.82 -6.41
CA LYS A 19 10.06 2.00 -7.83
C LYS A 19 11.29 1.22 -8.25
N LYS A 20 12.34 1.20 -7.43
CA LYS A 20 13.54 0.42 -7.71
C LYS A 20 13.26 -1.07 -7.77
N CYS A 21 12.45 -1.59 -6.85
CA CYS A 21 12.10 -3.01 -6.82
C CYS A 21 11.26 -3.44 -8.02
N LEU A 22 10.48 -2.53 -8.59
CA LEU A 22 9.53 -2.84 -9.66
C LEU A 22 10.11 -2.76 -11.07
N VAL A 23 11.37 -2.36 -11.23
CA VAL A 23 12.01 -2.23 -12.55
C VAL A 23 11.97 -3.55 -13.34
N ASN A 24 12.08 -4.68 -12.65
CA ASN A 24 12.14 -6.01 -13.25
C ASN A 24 10.91 -6.87 -12.94
N ILE A 25 9.78 -6.26 -12.59
CA ILE A 25 8.56 -7.03 -12.32
C ILE A 25 8.03 -7.66 -13.60
N GLU A 26 7.69 -8.95 -13.54
CA GLU A 26 7.07 -9.63 -14.67
C GLU A 26 5.65 -9.14 -14.89
N LYS A 27 5.28 -8.93 -16.14
CA LYS A 27 3.92 -8.55 -16.49
C LYS A 27 2.99 -9.74 -16.33
N SER A 28 1.93 -9.56 -15.59
CA SER A 28 0.89 -10.54 -15.34
C SER A 28 -0.47 -9.85 -15.32
N SER A 29 -1.52 -10.51 -14.82
CA SER A 29 -2.81 -9.85 -14.67
C SER A 29 -2.71 -8.66 -13.71
N PRO A 30 -3.54 -7.61 -13.88
CA PRO A 30 -3.53 -6.48 -12.94
C PRO A 30 -3.70 -6.90 -11.48
N ARG A 31 -4.52 -7.91 -11.22
CA ARG A 31 -4.71 -8.46 -9.87
C ARG A 31 -3.40 -9.02 -9.30
N ASP A 32 -2.70 -9.85 -10.07
CA ASP A 32 -1.45 -10.48 -9.64
C ASP A 32 -0.32 -9.46 -9.50
N MET A 33 -0.26 -8.50 -10.41
CA MET A 33 0.69 -7.39 -10.31
C MET A 33 0.43 -6.55 -9.06
N LEU A 34 -0.83 -6.26 -8.76
CA LEU A 34 -1.21 -5.51 -7.55
C LEU A 34 -0.78 -6.26 -6.29
N PHE A 35 -1.00 -7.57 -6.24
CA PHE A 35 -0.55 -8.42 -5.14
C PHE A 35 0.97 -8.31 -4.95
N GLU A 36 1.74 -8.49 -6.01
CA GLU A 36 3.20 -8.44 -5.95
C GLU A 36 3.74 -7.07 -5.55
N ILE A 37 3.15 -6.01 -6.09
CA ILE A 37 3.54 -4.64 -5.78
C ILE A 37 3.26 -4.31 -4.32
N MET A 38 2.09 -4.70 -3.81
CA MET A 38 1.76 -4.47 -2.40
C MET A 38 2.66 -5.29 -1.48
N MET A 39 2.94 -6.54 -1.80
CA MET A 39 3.87 -7.35 -1.00
C MET A 39 5.28 -6.78 -1.01
N ALA A 40 5.75 -6.28 -2.15
CA ALA A 40 7.03 -5.58 -2.22
C ALA A 40 7.06 -4.36 -1.29
N ARG A 41 5.98 -3.61 -1.23
CA ARG A 41 5.84 -2.48 -0.32
C ARG A 41 5.91 -2.91 1.14
N TYR A 42 5.20 -3.99 1.52
CA TYR A 42 5.24 -4.51 2.88
C TYR A 42 6.63 -5.06 3.25
N ASP A 43 7.34 -5.68 2.31
CA ASP A 43 8.71 -6.14 2.52
C ASP A 43 9.64 -4.96 2.80
N ILE A 44 9.49 -3.86 2.08
CA ILE A 44 10.26 -2.63 2.32
C ILE A 44 9.95 -2.08 3.72
N LEU A 45 8.67 -1.99 4.09
CA LEU A 45 8.28 -1.56 5.43
C LEU A 45 8.89 -2.47 6.51
N ASN A 46 8.99 -3.76 6.22
CA ASN A 46 9.51 -4.74 7.16
C ASN A 46 11.00 -4.55 7.46
N GLU A 47 11.77 -4.02 6.52
CA GLU A 47 13.18 -3.64 6.76
C GLU A 47 13.30 -2.54 7.81
N TYR A 48 12.29 -1.70 7.96
CA TYR A 48 12.24 -0.58 8.90
C TYR A 48 11.11 -0.77 9.93
N ARG A 49 10.84 -2.01 10.29
CA ARG A 49 9.64 -2.40 11.04
C ARG A 49 9.43 -1.60 12.32
N THR A 50 10.47 -1.50 13.15
CA THR A 50 10.35 -0.78 14.43
C THR A 50 9.98 0.68 14.23
N SER A 51 10.65 1.36 13.30
CA SER A 51 10.37 2.76 12.99
C SER A 51 8.97 2.95 12.41
N VAL A 52 8.55 2.07 11.51
CA VAL A 52 7.22 2.13 10.89
C VAL A 52 6.14 1.89 11.93
N LYS A 53 6.31 0.90 12.82
CA LYS A 53 5.36 0.64 13.91
C LYS A 53 5.22 1.85 14.84
N ASN A 54 6.31 2.52 15.16
CA ASN A 54 6.29 3.74 15.97
C ASN A 54 5.50 4.87 15.29
N ILE A 55 5.68 5.03 13.99
CA ILE A 55 4.93 6.02 13.19
C ILE A 55 3.44 5.70 13.20
N ILE A 56 3.08 4.45 12.97
CA ILE A 56 1.68 3.99 12.98
C ILE A 56 1.06 4.26 14.34
N ASN A 57 1.74 3.90 15.42
CA ASN A 57 1.25 4.15 16.78
C ASN A 57 1.04 5.63 17.06
N TYR A 58 1.96 6.48 16.59
CA TYR A 58 1.81 7.93 16.72
C TYR A 58 0.51 8.41 16.05
N PHE A 59 0.25 7.97 14.82
CA PHE A 59 -0.96 8.37 14.09
C PHE A 59 -2.24 7.79 14.67
N MET A 60 -2.19 6.60 15.23
CA MET A 60 -3.34 6.02 15.91
C MET A 60 -3.76 6.87 17.11
N SER A 61 -2.81 7.56 17.76
CA SER A 61 -3.09 8.47 18.85
C SER A 61 -3.53 9.87 18.41
N LYS A 62 -3.33 10.23 17.13
CA LYS A 62 -3.62 11.56 16.58
C LYS A 62 -4.30 11.47 15.21
N PRO A 63 -5.54 10.99 15.15
CA PRO A 63 -6.24 10.77 13.87
C PRO A 63 -6.38 12.03 13.02
N GLN A 64 -6.47 13.21 13.64
CA GLN A 64 -6.60 14.48 12.91
C GLN A 64 -5.37 14.80 12.05
N GLU A 65 -4.19 14.30 12.42
CA GLU A 65 -2.98 14.50 11.62
C GLU A 65 -2.95 13.57 10.40
N VAL A 66 -3.59 12.41 10.49
CA VAL A 66 -3.74 11.48 9.36
C VAL A 66 -4.50 12.16 8.21
N LEU A 67 -5.54 12.94 8.53
CA LEU A 67 -6.34 13.61 7.51
C LEU A 67 -5.51 14.55 6.64
N LYS A 68 -4.47 15.15 7.19
CA LYS A 68 -3.56 16.04 6.44
C LYS A 68 -2.67 15.26 5.47
N LEU A 69 -2.46 13.97 5.71
CA LEU A 69 -1.62 13.11 4.89
C LEU A 69 -2.38 12.41 3.77
N ILE A 70 -3.71 12.35 3.84
CA ILE A 70 -4.52 11.58 2.90
C ILE A 70 -4.22 11.91 1.44
N PRO A 71 -4.12 13.18 0.99
CA PRO A 71 -3.82 13.47 -0.40
C PRO A 71 -2.51 12.83 -0.87
N LYS A 72 -1.46 12.89 -0.06
CA LYS A 72 -0.16 12.30 -0.39
C LYS A 72 -0.21 10.78 -0.39
N LEU A 73 -0.93 10.20 0.56
CA LEU A 73 -1.11 8.75 0.62
C LEU A 73 -1.91 8.22 -0.59
N ILE A 74 -2.87 9.00 -1.09
CA ILE A 74 -3.59 8.68 -2.32
C ILE A 74 -2.66 8.70 -3.52
N GLU A 75 -1.74 9.66 -3.63
CA GLU A 75 -0.73 9.69 -4.69
C GLU A 75 0.10 8.41 -4.73
N SER A 76 0.50 7.89 -3.56
CA SER A 76 1.20 6.60 -3.47
C SER A 76 0.37 5.45 -4.04
N LYS A 77 -0.95 5.47 -3.84
CA LYS A 77 -1.84 4.41 -4.35
C LYS A 77 -2.09 4.54 -5.85
N ILE A 78 -2.09 5.76 -6.38
CA ILE A 78 -2.10 5.99 -7.83
C ILE A 78 -0.84 5.40 -8.45
N LEU A 79 0.31 5.58 -7.82
CA LEU A 79 1.57 4.98 -8.24
C LEU A 79 1.47 3.45 -8.29
N ILE A 80 0.97 2.82 -7.24
CA ILE A 80 0.75 1.37 -7.17
C ILE A 80 -0.17 0.91 -8.31
N ALA A 81 -1.29 1.60 -8.52
CA ALA A 81 -2.24 1.27 -9.58
C ALA A 81 -1.57 1.37 -10.96
N THR A 82 -0.79 2.41 -11.19
CA THR A 82 -0.09 2.62 -12.46
C THR A 82 0.89 1.48 -12.75
N PHE A 83 1.67 1.06 -11.76
CA PHE A 83 2.58 -0.09 -11.92
C PHE A 83 1.84 -1.41 -12.14
N ALA A 84 0.63 -1.55 -11.62
CA ALA A 84 -0.21 -2.73 -11.82
C ALA A 84 -1.00 -2.70 -13.14
N ASN A 85 -0.79 -1.70 -14.00
CA ASN A 85 -1.57 -1.47 -15.22
C ASN A 85 -3.06 -1.26 -14.95
N ILE A 86 -3.39 -0.65 -13.83
CA ILE A 86 -4.76 -0.26 -13.48
C ILE A 86 -4.94 1.21 -13.85
N ASN A 87 -5.93 1.49 -14.71
CA ASN A 87 -6.19 2.86 -15.14
C ASN A 87 -6.83 3.67 -14.01
N PRO A 88 -6.17 4.74 -13.51
CA PRO A 88 -6.72 5.55 -12.43
C PRO A 88 -7.72 6.61 -12.90
N SER A 89 -7.97 6.70 -14.21
CA SER A 89 -8.79 7.76 -14.81
C SER A 89 -10.28 7.45 -14.75
N GLY A 90 -11.09 8.52 -14.73
CA GLY A 90 -12.54 8.42 -14.77
C GLY A 90 -13.14 7.95 -13.44
N ILE A 91 -14.45 7.74 -13.44
CA ILE A 91 -15.21 7.32 -12.26
C ILE A 91 -14.77 5.92 -11.79
N GLN A 92 -14.60 5.00 -12.72
CA GLN A 92 -14.14 3.65 -12.39
C GLN A 92 -12.72 3.65 -11.82
N GLY A 93 -11.85 4.49 -12.37
CA GLY A 93 -10.50 4.64 -11.86
C GLY A 93 -10.49 5.17 -10.43
N VAL A 94 -11.31 6.16 -10.12
CA VAL A 94 -11.44 6.70 -8.75
C VAL A 94 -11.89 5.62 -7.79
N ILE A 95 -12.87 4.80 -8.16
CA ILE A 95 -13.36 3.69 -7.34
C ILE A 95 -12.24 2.68 -7.09
N LYS A 96 -11.49 2.30 -8.13
CA LYS A 96 -10.37 1.36 -8.02
C LYS A 96 -9.28 1.90 -7.08
N ILE A 97 -8.93 3.18 -7.17
CA ILE A 97 -7.94 3.80 -6.28
C ILE A 97 -8.41 3.77 -4.83
N LYS A 98 -9.69 4.06 -4.58
CA LYS A 98 -10.25 3.98 -3.22
C LYS A 98 -10.21 2.56 -2.67
N ILE A 99 -10.48 1.56 -3.50
CA ILE A 99 -10.41 0.16 -3.11
C ILE A 99 -8.96 -0.22 -2.78
N ILE A 100 -8.00 0.18 -3.61
CA ILE A 100 -6.57 -0.07 -3.38
C ILE A 100 -6.13 0.59 -2.08
N PHE A 101 -6.54 1.84 -1.84
CA PHE A 101 -6.27 2.56 -0.61
C PHE A 101 -6.78 1.80 0.62
N ALA A 102 -8.06 1.42 0.62
CA ALA A 102 -8.67 0.67 1.71
C ALA A 102 -8.00 -0.68 1.92
N LEU A 103 -7.78 -1.43 0.85
CA LEU A 103 -7.14 -2.74 0.88
C LEU A 103 -5.72 -2.65 1.48
N TYR A 104 -4.95 -1.66 1.04
CA TYR A 104 -3.58 -1.48 1.52
C TYR A 104 -3.55 -1.24 3.03
N TYR A 105 -4.39 -0.35 3.54
CA TYR A 105 -4.38 -0.01 4.96
C TYR A 105 -5.04 -1.06 5.85
N ILE A 106 -6.04 -1.78 5.36
CA ILE A 106 -6.59 -2.94 6.08
C ILE A 106 -5.52 -4.03 6.21
N THR A 107 -4.82 -4.33 5.12
CA THR A 107 -3.74 -5.33 5.14
C THR A 107 -2.55 -4.86 5.98
N LEU A 108 -2.31 -3.55 6.05
CA LEU A 108 -1.26 -2.99 6.90
C LEU A 108 -1.47 -3.33 8.38
N PHE A 109 -2.71 -3.40 8.86
CA PHE A 109 -3.01 -3.85 10.21
C PHE A 109 -2.59 -5.31 10.43
N THR A 110 -2.80 -6.16 9.44
CA THR A 110 -2.31 -7.54 9.49
C THR A 110 -0.78 -7.58 9.52
N TRP A 111 -0.13 -6.79 8.67
CA TRP A 111 1.33 -6.66 8.66
C TRP A 111 1.87 -6.20 10.02
N PHE A 112 1.21 -5.23 10.64
CA PHE A 112 1.61 -4.69 11.95
C PHE A 112 1.68 -5.78 13.02
N ASN A 113 0.80 -6.77 12.95
CA ASN A 113 0.71 -7.88 13.91
C ASN A 113 1.35 -9.18 13.40
N ASP A 114 1.92 -9.18 12.19
CA ASP A 114 2.53 -10.37 11.60
C ASP A 114 4.00 -10.47 12.04
N GLU A 115 4.27 -11.36 12.99
CA GLU A 115 5.60 -11.56 13.55
C GLU A 115 6.48 -12.48 12.68
N ASN A 116 5.96 -13.02 11.58
CA ASN A 116 6.67 -13.88 10.68
C ASN A 116 7.53 -13.04 9.71
N GLU A 117 8.83 -13.32 9.62
CA GLU A 117 9.73 -12.60 8.72
C GLU A 117 9.31 -12.72 7.25
N SER A 118 8.74 -13.86 6.87
CA SER A 118 8.24 -14.10 5.50
C SER A 118 6.88 -13.47 5.23
N LEU A 119 6.26 -12.82 6.22
CA LEU A 119 4.95 -12.14 6.10
C LEU A 119 3.84 -13.08 5.59
N GLU A 120 3.83 -14.32 6.05
CA GLU A 120 2.85 -15.32 5.59
C GLU A 120 1.40 -14.90 5.85
N LYS A 121 1.11 -14.34 7.04
CA LYS A 121 -0.23 -13.87 7.37
C LYS A 121 -0.64 -12.69 6.49
N THR A 122 0.26 -11.75 6.28
CA THR A 122 0.04 -10.59 5.43
C THR A 122 -0.26 -11.02 4.00
N MET A 123 0.55 -11.92 3.48
CA MET A 123 0.39 -12.48 2.13
C MET A 123 -0.95 -13.19 1.97
N SER A 124 -1.31 -14.04 2.93
CA SER A 124 -2.57 -14.81 2.89
C SER A 124 -3.79 -13.91 2.94
N VAL A 125 -3.77 -12.90 3.80
CA VAL A 125 -4.89 -11.95 3.94
C VAL A 125 -5.04 -11.10 2.68
N LEU A 126 -3.93 -10.61 2.12
CA LEU A 126 -3.96 -9.82 0.89
C LEU A 126 -4.51 -10.63 -0.28
N ASP A 127 -4.05 -11.86 -0.44
CA ASP A 127 -4.52 -12.76 -1.51
C ASP A 127 -6.03 -13.01 -1.39
N LYS A 128 -6.49 -13.29 -0.19
CA LYS A 128 -7.92 -13.51 0.09
C LYS A 128 -8.76 -12.27 -0.24
N TYR A 129 -8.33 -11.10 0.18
CA TYR A 129 -9.06 -9.85 -0.11
C TYR A 129 -9.11 -9.57 -1.60
N LEU A 130 -8.00 -9.73 -2.31
CA LEU A 130 -7.95 -9.51 -3.76
C LEU A 130 -8.89 -10.47 -4.50
N ASN A 131 -8.91 -11.74 -4.10
CA ASN A 131 -9.81 -12.71 -4.70
C ASN A 131 -11.28 -12.36 -4.47
N ASN A 132 -11.62 -11.90 -3.27
CA ASN A 132 -12.98 -11.50 -2.94
C ASN A 132 -13.41 -10.23 -3.67
N ILE A 133 -12.52 -9.26 -3.81
CA ILE A 133 -12.80 -8.01 -4.51
C ILE A 133 -13.02 -8.27 -6.00
N GLU A 134 -12.23 -9.14 -6.62
CA GLU A 134 -12.37 -9.46 -8.04
C GLU A 134 -13.69 -10.13 -8.42
N LYS A 135 -14.40 -10.70 -7.46
CA LYS A 135 -15.75 -11.21 -7.69
C LYS A 135 -16.77 -10.11 -7.95
N VAL A 136 -16.48 -8.91 -7.49
CA VAL A 136 -17.37 -7.75 -7.57
C VAL A 136 -16.89 -6.73 -8.57
N ILE A 137 -15.59 -6.46 -8.60
CA ILE A 137 -14.97 -5.47 -9.46
C ILE A 137 -13.70 -6.04 -10.10
N LYS A 138 -13.52 -5.81 -11.37
CA LYS A 138 -12.32 -6.24 -12.09
C LYS A 138 -11.33 -5.09 -12.18
N PHE A 139 -10.06 -5.39 -11.93
CA PHE A 139 -8.98 -4.40 -12.03
C PHE A 139 -8.51 -4.18 -13.48
N SER A 140 -8.82 -5.10 -14.34
CA SER A 140 -8.49 -5.00 -15.78
C SER A 140 -9.40 -4.05 -16.54
#